data_d52325912216012506102cccbc7f0132
#
_entry.id   d52325912216012506102cccbc7f0132
#
_cell.length_a   1.000
_cell.length_b   1.000
_cell.length_c   1.000
_cell.angle_alpha   90.00
_cell.angle_beta   90.00
_cell.angle_gamma   90.00
#
_symmetry.space_group_name_H-M   'P 1'
#
loop_
_entity.id
_entity.type
_entity.pdbx_description
1 polymer ?
#
loop_
_entity_poly.entity_id
_entity_poly.type
_entity_poly.pdbx_seq_one_letter_code
_entity_poly.pdbx_strand_id
1 'polypeptide(L)'
;MHINDIENIMNYLFSAALKKCGNFEDAEDLTSETMLAALKYPNEIKDIKKWLSAVLNHKYYDMLRRKYKLPMVSINLISEDIPDFKEEQADAPSDDEIRREVAYLSGKYREVIVRHYLNGEKVQNIADKLGIPKGTVLSRLSTGREQIRKGFDSMERYKKQSYQPERLEITCNGCTGLNNEPFSLTEGDMLKQNILIAAYEKPITCVEIALALGIPTAYIENAVNDLIKSELMQRKGDKAVSYTHLT
;
A
#
# COMPACT_ATOMS: atom_id res chain seq x y z
N MET A 1 -15.95 -11.27 -36.78
CA MET A 1 -15.33 -11.50 -35.47
C MET A 1 -15.15 -13.01 -35.31
N HIS A 2 -13.89 -13.51 -35.31
CA HIS A 2 -13.62 -14.94 -35.19
C HIS A 2 -13.86 -15.43 -33.76
N ILE A 3 -14.25 -16.70 -33.60
CA ILE A 3 -14.53 -17.28 -32.27
C ILE A 3 -13.34 -17.13 -31.31
N ASN A 4 -12.12 -17.25 -31.80
CA ASN A 4 -10.88 -17.06 -31.02
C ASN A 4 -10.71 -15.61 -30.49
N ASP A 5 -11.25 -14.61 -31.22
CA ASP A 5 -11.19 -13.22 -30.78
C ASP A 5 -12.13 -12.99 -29.59
N ILE A 6 -13.28 -13.66 -29.58
CA ILE A 6 -14.27 -13.55 -28.50
C ILE A 6 -13.72 -14.17 -27.21
N GLU A 7 -13.11 -15.35 -27.32
CA GLU A 7 -12.51 -16.04 -26.18
C GLU A 7 -11.37 -15.25 -25.55
N ASN A 8 -10.49 -14.69 -26.37
CA ASN A 8 -9.41 -13.81 -25.92
C ASN A 8 -9.94 -12.56 -25.21
N ILE A 9 -11.00 -11.96 -25.73
CA ILE A 9 -11.67 -10.79 -25.15
C ILE A 9 -12.31 -11.16 -23.80
N MET A 10 -13.00 -12.30 -23.73
CA MET A 10 -13.61 -12.78 -22.48
C MET A 10 -12.56 -13.04 -21.39
N ASN A 11 -11.48 -13.73 -21.73
CA ASN A 11 -10.38 -13.99 -20.80
C ASN A 11 -9.72 -12.70 -20.29
N TYR A 12 -9.52 -11.72 -21.18
CA TYR A 12 -9.02 -10.40 -20.83
C TYR A 12 -9.97 -9.67 -19.86
N LEU A 13 -11.27 -9.61 -20.18
CA LEU A 13 -12.27 -8.96 -19.34
C LEU A 13 -12.41 -9.63 -17.98
N PHE A 14 -12.41 -10.97 -17.95
CA PHE A 14 -12.50 -11.73 -16.71
C PHE A 14 -11.29 -11.46 -15.80
N SER A 15 -10.08 -11.48 -16.35
CA SER A 15 -8.87 -11.15 -15.62
C SER A 15 -8.90 -9.73 -15.05
N ALA A 16 -9.37 -8.76 -15.84
CA ALA A 16 -9.54 -7.37 -15.42
C ALA A 16 -10.63 -7.22 -14.33
N ALA A 17 -11.74 -7.94 -14.47
CA ALA A 17 -12.83 -7.97 -13.49
C ALA A 17 -12.37 -8.61 -12.17
N LEU A 18 -11.65 -9.73 -12.22
CA LEU A 18 -11.15 -10.43 -11.05
C LEU A 18 -10.18 -9.56 -10.24
N LYS A 19 -9.29 -8.84 -10.92
CA LYS A 19 -8.39 -7.84 -10.28
C LYS A 19 -9.16 -6.74 -9.55
N LYS A 20 -10.37 -6.39 -10.00
CA LYS A 20 -11.19 -5.33 -9.39
C LYS A 20 -12.09 -5.84 -8.27
N CYS A 21 -12.74 -6.98 -8.49
CA CYS A 21 -13.73 -7.54 -7.57
C CYS A 21 -13.08 -8.28 -6.41
N GLY A 22 -11.93 -8.92 -6.64
CA GLY A 22 -11.23 -9.73 -5.63
C GLY A 22 -11.93 -11.05 -5.30
N ASN A 23 -13.01 -11.40 -5.99
CA ASN A 23 -13.70 -12.70 -5.88
C ASN A 23 -14.23 -13.13 -7.24
N PHE A 24 -14.38 -14.45 -7.41
CA PHE A 24 -14.70 -15.08 -8.68
C PHE A 24 -16.14 -14.77 -9.13
N GLU A 25 -17.11 -14.83 -8.23
CA GLU A 25 -18.55 -14.64 -8.49
C GLU A 25 -18.85 -13.24 -9.00
N ASP A 26 -18.41 -12.19 -8.28
CA ASP A 26 -18.58 -10.80 -8.72
C ASP A 26 -17.83 -10.54 -10.06
N ALA A 27 -16.68 -11.20 -10.29
CA ALA A 27 -15.92 -11.03 -11.52
C ALA A 27 -16.61 -11.67 -12.73
N GLU A 28 -17.23 -12.83 -12.55
CA GLU A 28 -18.02 -13.52 -13.60
C GLU A 28 -19.26 -12.71 -13.97
N ASP A 29 -19.99 -12.22 -12.97
CA ASP A 29 -21.16 -11.34 -13.18
C ASP A 29 -20.77 -10.06 -13.93
N LEU A 30 -19.70 -9.40 -13.50
CA LEU A 30 -19.22 -8.16 -14.11
C LEU A 30 -18.77 -8.37 -15.55
N THR A 31 -18.10 -9.49 -15.84
CA THR A 31 -17.68 -9.86 -17.19
C THR A 31 -18.88 -10.10 -18.09
N SER A 32 -19.87 -10.87 -17.60
CA SER A 32 -21.11 -11.18 -18.31
C SER A 32 -21.92 -9.92 -18.60
N GLU A 33 -22.08 -9.02 -17.63
CA GLU A 33 -22.78 -7.74 -17.84
C GLU A 33 -22.05 -6.83 -18.84
N THR A 34 -20.70 -6.86 -18.85
CA THR A 34 -19.89 -6.09 -19.82
C THR A 34 -20.04 -6.62 -21.24
N MET A 35 -20.00 -7.94 -21.41
CA MET A 35 -20.22 -8.58 -22.71
C MET A 35 -21.63 -8.36 -23.23
N LEU A 36 -22.65 -8.45 -22.38
CA LEU A 36 -24.04 -8.14 -22.77
C LEU A 36 -24.21 -6.68 -23.22
N ALA A 37 -23.51 -5.74 -22.61
CA ALA A 37 -23.50 -4.35 -23.03
C ALA A 37 -22.88 -4.19 -24.43
N ALA A 38 -21.79 -4.92 -24.71
CA ALA A 38 -21.15 -4.92 -26.02
C ALA A 38 -22.07 -5.47 -27.13
N LEU A 39 -22.76 -6.56 -26.85
CA LEU A 39 -23.70 -7.17 -27.81
C LEU A 39 -24.93 -6.30 -28.10
N LYS A 40 -25.32 -5.46 -27.15
CA LYS A 40 -26.45 -4.53 -27.30
C LYS A 40 -26.06 -3.19 -27.95
N TYR A 41 -24.77 -2.91 -28.11
CA TYR A 41 -24.31 -1.64 -28.63
C TYR A 41 -24.45 -1.61 -30.16
N PRO A 42 -25.24 -0.67 -30.73
CA PRO A 42 -25.63 -0.72 -32.14
C PRO A 42 -24.57 -0.14 -33.09
N ASN A 43 -23.56 0.57 -32.57
CA ASN A 43 -22.58 1.28 -33.39
C ASN A 43 -21.26 0.51 -33.52
N GLU A 44 -20.53 0.80 -34.60
CA GLU A 44 -19.22 0.24 -34.85
C GLU A 44 -18.20 0.81 -33.85
N ILE A 45 -17.47 -0.06 -33.14
CA ILE A 45 -16.52 0.32 -32.10
C ILE A 45 -15.13 0.32 -32.72
N LYS A 46 -14.47 1.49 -32.76
CA LYS A 46 -13.13 1.64 -33.36
C LYS A 46 -12.05 0.87 -32.55
N ASP A 47 -12.15 0.89 -31.22
CA ASP A 47 -11.24 0.17 -30.31
C ASP A 47 -12.07 -0.58 -29.27
N ILE A 48 -12.30 -1.86 -29.58
CA ILE A 48 -13.17 -2.72 -28.77
C ILE A 48 -12.60 -2.96 -27.37
N LYS A 49 -11.27 -3.11 -27.23
CA LYS A 49 -10.63 -3.35 -25.92
C LYS A 49 -10.77 -2.12 -25.02
N LYS A 50 -10.48 -0.94 -25.54
CA LYS A 50 -10.60 0.33 -24.81
C LYS A 50 -12.04 0.62 -24.40
N TRP A 51 -12.98 0.42 -25.30
CA TRP A 51 -14.39 0.59 -25.02
C TRP A 51 -14.91 -0.39 -23.96
N LEU A 52 -14.57 -1.68 -24.07
CA LEU A 52 -14.95 -2.71 -23.10
C LEU A 52 -14.36 -2.43 -21.71
N SER A 53 -13.13 -1.96 -21.63
CA SER A 53 -12.50 -1.57 -20.35
C SER A 53 -13.25 -0.40 -19.70
N ALA A 54 -13.71 0.58 -20.47
CA ALA A 54 -14.51 1.70 -19.97
C ALA A 54 -15.90 1.21 -19.47
N VAL A 55 -16.56 0.33 -20.22
CA VAL A 55 -17.85 -0.26 -19.83
C VAL A 55 -17.70 -1.11 -18.57
N LEU A 56 -16.65 -1.93 -18.49
CA LEU A 56 -16.35 -2.75 -17.31
C LEU A 56 -16.15 -1.87 -16.07
N ASN A 57 -15.40 -0.78 -16.18
CA ASN A 57 -15.23 0.18 -15.10
C ASN A 57 -16.57 0.79 -14.66
N HIS A 58 -17.40 1.21 -15.59
CA HIS A 58 -18.70 1.78 -15.29
C HIS A 58 -19.59 0.78 -14.55
N LYS A 59 -19.69 -0.44 -15.06
CA LYS A 59 -20.44 -1.55 -14.44
C LYS A 59 -19.91 -1.92 -13.05
N TYR A 60 -18.60 -1.92 -12.86
CA TYR A 60 -17.97 -2.15 -11.58
C TYR A 60 -18.39 -1.11 -10.52
N TYR A 61 -18.36 0.18 -10.89
CA TYR A 61 -18.81 1.24 -9.96
C TYR A 61 -20.32 1.17 -9.68
N ASP A 62 -21.13 0.77 -10.66
CA ASP A 62 -22.57 0.55 -10.45
C ASP A 62 -22.83 -0.64 -9.50
N MET A 63 -22.07 -1.72 -9.66
CA MET A 63 -22.10 -2.86 -8.73
C MET A 63 -21.70 -2.43 -7.32
N LEU A 64 -20.64 -1.65 -7.14
CA LEU A 64 -20.23 -1.12 -5.85
C LEU A 64 -21.29 -0.21 -5.25
N ARG A 65 -21.92 0.66 -6.05
CA ARG A 65 -23.04 1.51 -5.58
C ARG A 65 -24.20 0.69 -5.08
N ARG A 66 -24.62 -0.36 -5.80
CA ARG A 66 -25.69 -1.28 -5.38
C ARG A 66 -25.30 -2.04 -4.11
N LYS A 67 -24.09 -2.58 -4.06
CA LYS A 67 -23.60 -3.41 -2.94
C LYS A 67 -23.41 -2.61 -1.65
N TYR A 68 -23.00 -1.35 -1.74
CA TYR A 68 -22.68 -0.52 -0.57
C TYR A 68 -23.64 0.64 -0.34
N LYS A 69 -24.72 0.78 -1.11
CA LYS A 69 -25.69 1.90 -1.02
C LYS A 69 -25.01 3.28 -0.89
N LEU A 70 -23.94 3.50 -1.67
CA LEU A 70 -23.19 4.76 -1.67
C LEU A 70 -24.04 5.87 -2.30
N PRO A 71 -24.07 7.11 -1.74
CA PRO A 71 -24.73 8.23 -2.37
C PRO A 71 -24.09 8.55 -3.72
N MET A 72 -24.93 9.01 -4.68
CA MET A 72 -24.46 9.43 -6.01
C MET A 72 -23.48 10.61 -5.87
N VAL A 73 -22.19 10.35 -6.05
CA VAL A 73 -21.21 11.39 -6.32
C VAL A 73 -21.09 11.51 -7.84
N SER A 74 -21.23 12.74 -8.36
CA SER A 74 -21.22 13.02 -9.80
C SER A 74 -19.94 12.48 -10.44
N ILE A 75 -20.08 11.75 -11.55
CA ILE A 75 -19.00 11.15 -12.37
C ILE A 75 -17.96 12.18 -12.87
N ASN A 76 -18.30 13.47 -12.86
CA ASN A 76 -17.41 14.55 -13.30
C ASN A 76 -16.19 14.82 -12.39
N LEU A 77 -16.04 14.09 -11.27
CA LEU A 77 -14.88 14.16 -10.39
C LEU A 77 -13.91 12.97 -10.55
N ILE A 78 -14.20 12.05 -11.44
CA ILE A 78 -13.25 11.02 -11.85
C ILE A 78 -12.54 11.59 -13.07
N SER A 79 -11.45 12.33 -12.79
CA SER A 79 -10.54 12.82 -13.80
C SER A 79 -10.09 11.71 -14.76
N GLU A 80 -9.89 12.11 -16.01
CA GLU A 80 -9.59 11.34 -17.21
C GLU A 80 -8.26 10.57 -17.20
N ASP A 81 -7.78 10.11 -16.08
CA ASP A 81 -6.67 9.16 -16.02
C ASP A 81 -7.18 7.73 -16.22
N ILE A 82 -7.61 7.46 -17.47
CA ILE A 82 -7.63 6.10 -17.98
C ILE A 82 -6.17 5.75 -18.21
N PRO A 83 -5.54 4.85 -17.43
CA PRO A 83 -4.18 4.45 -17.70
C PRO A 83 -4.14 3.89 -19.12
N ASP A 84 -3.28 4.44 -19.95
CA ASP A 84 -2.93 3.87 -21.24
C ASP A 84 -2.36 2.46 -20.94
N PHE A 85 -3.15 1.42 -21.20
CA PHE A 85 -2.67 0.05 -21.10
C PHE A 85 -1.72 -0.19 -22.26
N LYS A 86 -0.45 0.18 -22.07
CA LYS A 86 0.63 -0.43 -22.83
C LYS A 86 0.60 -1.92 -22.50
N GLU A 87 0.59 -2.74 -23.53
CA GLU A 87 0.84 -4.18 -23.44
C GLU A 87 2.29 -4.41 -22.99
N GLU A 88 2.59 -4.11 -21.75
CA GLU A 88 3.67 -4.78 -21.06
C GLU A 88 3.02 -6.02 -20.43
N GLN A 89 3.41 -7.17 -20.92
CA GLN A 89 3.29 -8.44 -20.21
C GLN A 89 4.20 -8.33 -18.98
N ALA A 90 3.85 -7.43 -18.06
CA ALA A 90 4.39 -7.50 -16.73
C ALA A 90 3.74 -8.73 -16.10
N ASP A 91 4.52 -9.77 -15.85
CA ASP A 91 4.11 -10.89 -15.04
C ASP A 91 3.39 -10.35 -13.81
N ALA A 92 2.19 -10.88 -13.53
CA ALA A 92 1.46 -10.45 -12.35
C ALA A 92 2.38 -10.64 -11.14
N PRO A 93 2.48 -9.63 -10.24
CA PRO A 93 3.40 -9.71 -9.12
C PRO A 93 3.14 -10.99 -8.33
N SER A 94 4.21 -11.70 -7.99
CA SER A 94 4.14 -12.92 -7.20
C SER A 94 3.57 -12.65 -5.80
N ASP A 95 3.02 -13.66 -5.16
CA ASP A 95 2.52 -13.54 -3.78
C ASP A 95 3.60 -13.02 -2.82
N ASP A 96 4.86 -13.38 -3.03
CA ASP A 96 5.98 -12.93 -2.20
C ASP A 96 6.31 -11.46 -2.43
N GLU A 97 6.20 -10.98 -3.65
CA GLU A 97 6.34 -9.54 -3.95
C GLU A 97 5.22 -8.73 -3.30
N ILE A 98 3.97 -9.21 -3.39
CA ILE A 98 2.84 -8.55 -2.73
C ILE A 98 3.05 -8.52 -1.21
N ARG A 99 3.45 -9.64 -0.59
CA ARG A 99 3.72 -9.71 0.86
C ARG A 99 4.84 -8.77 1.27
N ARG A 100 5.88 -8.67 0.47
CA ARG A 100 6.97 -7.71 0.68
C ARG A 100 6.45 -6.29 0.69
N GLU A 101 5.64 -5.90 -0.30
CA GLU A 101 5.06 -4.56 -0.37
C GLU A 101 4.16 -4.24 0.84
N VAL A 102 3.33 -5.20 1.23
CA VAL A 102 2.49 -5.08 2.43
C VAL A 102 3.34 -4.89 3.68
N ALA A 103 4.50 -5.56 3.78
CA ALA A 103 5.40 -5.43 4.93
C ALA A 103 6.00 -4.01 5.08
N TYR A 104 6.16 -3.28 3.97
CA TYR A 104 6.64 -1.89 3.98
C TYR A 104 5.56 -0.83 4.21
N LEU A 105 4.28 -1.19 4.21
CA LEU A 105 3.22 -0.25 4.56
C LEU A 105 3.34 0.19 6.03
N SER A 106 2.96 1.43 6.33
CA SER A 106 2.77 1.84 7.73
C SER A 106 1.66 1.04 8.40
N GLY A 107 1.75 0.81 9.71
CA GLY A 107 0.85 -0.07 10.48
C GLY A 107 -0.63 0.21 10.24
N LYS A 108 -1.02 1.50 10.16
CA LYS A 108 -2.41 1.91 9.93
C LYS A 108 -3.00 1.44 8.58
N TYR A 109 -2.17 1.31 7.54
CA TYR A 109 -2.58 0.80 6.22
C TYR A 109 -2.41 -0.70 6.15
N ARG A 110 -1.28 -1.21 6.64
CA ARG A 110 -0.98 -2.65 6.69
C ARG A 110 -2.09 -3.43 7.40
N GLU A 111 -2.54 -2.95 8.56
CA GLU A 111 -3.57 -3.63 9.35
C GLU A 111 -4.88 -3.79 8.59
N VAL A 112 -5.38 -2.73 7.95
CA VAL A 112 -6.64 -2.83 7.18
C VAL A 112 -6.49 -3.67 5.91
N ILE A 113 -5.33 -3.64 5.24
CA ILE A 113 -5.01 -4.48 4.07
C ILE A 113 -4.99 -5.95 4.47
N VAL A 114 -4.26 -6.32 5.54
CA VAL A 114 -4.18 -7.71 6.02
C VAL A 114 -5.55 -8.23 6.43
N ARG A 115 -6.30 -7.47 7.22
CA ARG A 115 -7.65 -7.86 7.68
C ARG A 115 -8.61 -8.08 6.52
N HIS A 116 -8.59 -7.19 5.53
CA HIS A 116 -9.52 -7.26 4.42
C HIS A 116 -9.16 -8.34 3.40
N TYR A 117 -7.89 -8.37 2.93
CA TYR A 117 -7.47 -9.22 1.83
C TYR A 117 -6.95 -10.59 2.26
N LEU A 118 -6.27 -10.70 3.41
CA LEU A 118 -5.74 -11.97 3.87
C LEU A 118 -6.69 -12.70 4.81
N ASN A 119 -7.39 -11.96 5.69
CA ASN A 119 -8.31 -12.56 6.65
C ASN A 119 -9.78 -12.57 6.15
N GLY A 120 -10.09 -11.96 5.00
CA GLY A 120 -11.44 -11.91 4.43
C GLY A 120 -12.45 -11.11 5.26
N GLU A 121 -11.99 -10.23 6.16
CA GLU A 121 -12.88 -9.47 7.02
C GLU A 121 -13.68 -8.42 6.25
N LYS A 122 -14.97 -8.28 6.54
CA LYS A 122 -15.81 -7.22 5.96
C LYS A 122 -15.42 -5.86 6.54
N VAL A 123 -15.50 -4.81 5.70
CA VAL A 123 -15.14 -3.43 6.09
C VAL A 123 -15.83 -2.97 7.37
N GLN A 124 -17.11 -3.36 7.58
CA GLN A 124 -17.83 -3.03 8.81
C GLN A 124 -17.18 -3.66 10.04
N ASN A 125 -16.84 -4.95 9.96
CA ASN A 125 -16.20 -5.66 11.08
C ASN A 125 -14.83 -5.06 11.41
N ILE A 126 -14.07 -4.63 10.39
CA ILE A 126 -12.78 -3.95 10.57
C ILE A 126 -12.98 -2.60 11.28
N ALA A 127 -13.99 -1.82 10.86
CA ALA A 127 -14.33 -0.55 11.48
C ALA A 127 -14.65 -0.71 12.97
N ASP A 128 -15.51 -1.69 13.29
CA ASP A 128 -15.93 -1.98 14.67
C ASP A 128 -14.74 -2.45 15.54
N LYS A 129 -13.89 -3.36 15.01
CA LYS A 129 -12.72 -3.87 15.73
C LYS A 129 -11.65 -2.80 15.99
N LEU A 130 -11.47 -1.87 15.05
CA LEU A 130 -10.46 -0.82 15.16
C LEU A 130 -10.99 0.46 15.81
N GLY A 131 -12.30 0.53 16.10
CA GLY A 131 -12.93 1.72 16.67
C GLY A 131 -12.85 2.95 15.76
N ILE A 132 -12.86 2.78 14.43
CA ILE A 132 -12.75 3.85 13.45
C ILE A 132 -13.95 3.86 12.48
N PRO A 133 -14.32 5.02 11.93
CA PRO A 133 -15.39 5.11 10.95
C PRO A 133 -15.15 4.23 9.72
N LYS A 134 -16.23 3.64 9.17
CA LYS A 134 -16.18 2.84 7.94
C LYS A 134 -15.51 3.59 6.77
N GLY A 135 -15.79 4.90 6.62
CA GLY A 135 -15.14 5.75 5.62
C GLY A 135 -13.61 5.79 5.78
N THR A 136 -13.15 5.79 7.04
CA THR A 136 -11.70 5.75 7.34
C THR A 136 -11.08 4.41 6.93
N VAL A 137 -11.79 3.28 7.13
CA VAL A 137 -11.30 1.97 6.64
C VAL A 137 -11.20 1.97 5.13
N LEU A 138 -12.22 2.46 4.42
CA LEU A 138 -12.22 2.53 2.95
C LEU A 138 -11.09 3.41 2.41
N SER A 139 -10.88 4.59 3.00
CA SER A 139 -9.77 5.48 2.59
C SER A 139 -8.41 4.84 2.86
N ARG A 140 -8.23 4.17 4.01
CA ARG A 140 -6.99 3.45 4.32
C ARG A 140 -6.73 2.29 3.36
N LEU A 141 -7.78 1.54 2.97
CA LEU A 141 -7.67 0.48 1.96
C LEU A 141 -7.27 1.06 0.60
N SER A 142 -7.86 2.18 0.18
CA SER A 142 -7.53 2.85 -1.07
C SER A 142 -6.07 3.32 -1.09
N THR A 143 -5.65 4.04 -0.05
CA THR A 143 -4.26 4.54 0.08
C THR A 143 -3.26 3.39 0.18
N GLY A 144 -3.57 2.33 0.94
CA GLY A 144 -2.70 1.16 1.07
C GLY A 144 -2.47 0.46 -0.28
N ARG A 145 -3.53 0.28 -1.08
CA ARG A 145 -3.41 -0.28 -2.44
C ARG A 145 -2.57 0.60 -3.37
N GLU A 146 -2.75 1.90 -3.30
CA GLU A 146 -1.97 2.84 -4.10
C GLU A 146 -0.49 2.79 -3.73
N GLN A 147 -0.16 2.71 -2.44
CA GLN A 147 1.22 2.58 -1.98
C GLN A 147 1.85 1.26 -2.44
N ILE A 148 1.12 0.14 -2.36
CA ILE A 148 1.58 -1.16 -2.89
C ILE A 148 1.87 -1.04 -4.39
N ARG A 149 0.97 -0.45 -5.17
CA ARG A 149 1.15 -0.28 -6.61
C ARG A 149 2.40 0.56 -6.92
N LYS A 150 2.56 1.72 -6.28
CA LYS A 150 3.76 2.55 -6.42
C LYS A 150 5.02 1.80 -6.03
N GLY A 151 4.87 0.89 -5.12
CA GLY A 151 5.90 0.00 -4.69
C GLY A 151 6.44 -0.89 -5.79
N PHE A 152 5.63 -1.44 -6.65
CA PHE A 152 6.05 -2.25 -7.80
C PHE A 152 6.73 -1.40 -8.90
N ASP A 153 6.34 -0.13 -9.03
CA ASP A 153 6.86 0.77 -10.07
C ASP A 153 8.29 1.29 -9.76
N SER A 154 8.80 1.13 -8.54
CA SER A 154 10.10 1.65 -8.14
C SER A 154 11.19 0.61 -8.22
N MET A 155 12.07 0.69 -9.23
CA MET A 155 13.20 -0.22 -9.44
C MET A 155 14.36 -0.05 -8.44
N GLU A 156 14.55 1.15 -7.87
CA GLU A 156 15.63 1.45 -6.91
C GLU A 156 15.07 1.76 -5.52
N ARG A 157 14.83 0.71 -4.73
CA ARG A 157 14.19 0.87 -3.42
C ARG A 157 15.14 0.99 -2.25
N TYR A 158 16.30 0.37 -2.36
CA TYR A 158 17.18 0.23 -1.22
C TYR A 158 18.36 1.18 -1.33
N LYS A 159 18.53 2.00 -0.31
CA LYS A 159 19.71 2.87 -0.18
C LYS A 159 20.92 2.05 0.23
N LYS A 160 22.13 2.63 0.05
CA LYS A 160 23.42 2.02 0.43
C LYS A 160 23.41 1.46 1.87
N GLN A 161 22.73 2.12 2.79
CA GLN A 161 22.63 1.74 4.20
C GLN A 161 21.95 0.37 4.40
N SER A 162 21.08 -0.10 3.48
CA SER A 162 20.48 -1.44 3.53
C SER A 162 21.51 -2.57 3.45
N TYR A 163 22.61 -2.33 2.74
CA TYR A 163 23.66 -3.32 2.48
C TYR A 163 24.91 -3.09 3.32
N GLN A 164 25.07 -1.89 3.85
CA GLN A 164 26.23 -1.46 4.63
C GLN A 164 25.75 -0.68 5.85
N PRO A 165 25.24 -1.37 6.89
CA PRO A 165 24.83 -0.70 8.12
C PRO A 165 26.03 -0.03 8.79
N GLU A 166 25.83 1.17 9.29
CA GLU A 166 26.85 1.97 9.94
C GLU A 166 26.79 1.77 11.45
N ARG A 167 27.95 1.82 12.10
CA ARG A 167 28.05 1.79 13.56
C ARG A 167 27.98 3.21 14.11
N LEU A 168 27.08 3.45 15.06
CA LEU A 168 26.99 4.71 15.78
C LEU A 168 27.86 4.63 17.05
N GLU A 169 28.84 5.51 17.16
CA GLU A 169 29.60 5.68 18.40
C GLU A 169 28.95 6.79 19.23
N ILE A 170 28.53 6.45 20.43
CA ILE A 170 27.92 7.39 21.36
C ILE A 170 28.92 7.70 22.46
N THR A 171 29.21 8.98 22.65
CA THR A 171 30.03 9.46 23.76
C THR A 171 29.16 10.27 24.71
N CYS A 172 29.29 10.05 25.99
CA CYS A 172 28.56 10.76 27.03
C CYS A 172 29.54 11.49 27.96
N ASN A 173 29.37 12.79 28.12
CA ASN A 173 30.12 13.59 29.12
C ASN A 173 29.28 13.70 30.38
N GLY A 174 29.67 12.99 31.45
CA GLY A 174 28.99 12.99 32.74
C GLY A 174 28.73 11.58 33.28
N CYS A 175 27.94 11.50 34.35
CA CYS A 175 27.50 10.21 34.89
C CYS A 175 26.28 9.75 34.10
N THR A 176 26.38 8.60 33.46
CA THR A 176 25.20 7.88 32.96
C THR A 176 24.34 7.48 34.15
N GLY A 177 23.02 7.65 34.05
CA GLY A 177 22.09 7.27 35.11
C GLY A 177 22.18 5.78 35.49
N LEU A 178 21.39 5.35 36.46
CA LEU A 178 21.37 3.97 36.96
C LEU A 178 21.12 2.91 35.87
N ASN A 179 20.47 3.29 34.78
CA ASN A 179 20.13 2.41 33.67
C ASN A 179 21.15 2.38 32.53
N ASN A 180 22.31 3.05 32.71
CA ASN A 180 23.36 3.12 31.68
C ASN A 180 22.84 3.62 30.29
N GLU A 181 21.88 4.53 30.31
CA GLU A 181 21.36 5.12 29.07
C GLU A 181 22.29 6.25 28.57
N PRO A 182 22.44 6.41 27.23
CA PRO A 182 21.73 5.73 26.13
C PRO A 182 22.36 4.40 25.69
N PHE A 183 23.42 3.93 26.34
CA PHE A 183 24.23 2.79 25.87
C PHE A 183 23.45 1.48 25.87
N SER A 184 22.67 1.19 26.95
CA SER A 184 21.88 -0.04 27.03
C SER A 184 20.87 -0.23 25.90
N LEU A 185 20.41 0.88 25.31
CA LEU A 185 19.42 0.87 24.22
C LEU A 185 20.04 0.72 22.84
N THR A 186 21.30 1.10 22.69
CA THR A 186 21.95 1.19 21.37
C THR A 186 23.14 0.26 21.26
N GLU A 187 23.83 -0.06 22.34
CA GLU A 187 24.99 -0.95 22.31
C GLU A 187 24.57 -2.37 21.92
N GLY A 188 25.15 -2.88 20.83
CA GLY A 188 24.77 -4.18 20.27
C GLY A 188 23.51 -4.19 19.40
N ASP A 189 22.73 -3.11 19.36
CA ASP A 189 21.52 -3.00 18.52
C ASP A 189 21.78 -2.16 17.26
N MET A 190 22.31 -2.80 16.24
CA MET A 190 22.60 -2.15 14.95
C MET A 190 21.36 -1.55 14.29
N LEU A 191 20.16 -2.09 14.53
CA LEU A 191 18.92 -1.55 13.99
C LEU A 191 18.64 -0.17 14.58
N LYS A 192 18.66 -0.04 15.91
CA LYS A 192 18.43 1.23 16.60
C LYS A 192 19.49 2.27 16.22
N GLN A 193 20.76 1.87 16.14
CA GLN A 193 21.84 2.76 15.69
C GLN A 193 21.56 3.32 14.30
N ASN A 194 21.20 2.46 13.34
CA ASN A 194 20.92 2.89 11.95
C ASN A 194 19.63 3.69 11.82
N ILE A 195 18.63 3.47 12.67
CA ILE A 195 17.44 4.34 12.76
C ILE A 195 17.85 5.74 13.22
N LEU A 196 18.70 5.87 14.23
CA LEU A 196 19.18 7.17 14.71
C LEU A 196 19.98 7.91 13.65
N ILE A 197 20.85 7.21 12.92
CA ILE A 197 21.62 7.79 11.80
C ILE A 197 20.68 8.27 10.69
N ALA A 198 19.71 7.44 10.27
CA ALA A 198 18.78 7.77 9.20
C ALA A 198 17.90 8.99 9.54
N ALA A 199 17.60 9.20 10.83
CA ALA A 199 16.75 10.29 11.32
C ALA A 199 17.54 11.50 11.84
N TYR A 200 18.86 11.55 11.65
CA TYR A 200 19.73 12.57 12.25
C TYR A 200 19.54 13.96 11.64
N GLU A 201 19.62 14.07 10.32
CA GLU A 201 19.62 15.37 9.65
C GLU A 201 18.23 16.04 9.58
N LYS A 202 17.18 15.25 9.47
CA LYS A 202 15.81 15.73 9.26
C LYS A 202 14.76 14.75 9.76
N PRO A 203 13.57 15.24 10.15
CA PRO A 203 12.45 14.37 10.49
C PRO A 203 12.06 13.47 9.30
N ILE A 204 11.96 12.17 9.56
CA ILE A 204 11.72 11.12 8.57
C ILE A 204 10.60 10.19 9.06
N THR A 205 9.81 9.62 8.16
CA THR A 205 8.74 8.66 8.50
C THR A 205 9.30 7.25 8.72
N CYS A 206 8.56 6.41 9.46
CA CYS A 206 8.95 5.00 9.63
C CYS A 206 9.04 4.25 8.30
N VAL A 207 8.23 4.62 7.31
CA VAL A 207 8.29 4.03 5.96
C VAL A 207 9.58 4.42 5.24
N GLU A 208 9.97 5.68 5.29
CA GLU A 208 11.23 6.15 4.69
C GLU A 208 12.45 5.51 5.38
N ILE A 209 12.42 5.33 6.72
CA ILE A 209 13.46 4.59 7.44
C ILE A 209 13.49 3.12 6.98
N ALA A 210 12.34 2.47 6.90
CA ALA A 210 12.21 1.09 6.45
C ALA A 210 12.82 0.88 5.07
N LEU A 211 12.53 1.78 4.12
CA LEU A 211 13.11 1.75 2.77
C LEU A 211 14.62 2.04 2.78
N ALA A 212 15.08 2.97 3.63
CA ALA A 212 16.49 3.28 3.74
C ALA A 212 17.31 2.10 4.27
N LEU A 213 16.75 1.34 5.23
CA LEU A 213 17.41 0.22 5.88
C LEU A 213 17.10 -1.14 5.24
N GLY A 214 16.14 -1.23 4.32
CA GLY A 214 15.71 -2.49 3.73
C GLY A 214 15.01 -3.42 4.74
N ILE A 215 14.38 -2.86 5.80
CA ILE A 215 13.76 -3.61 6.88
C ILE A 215 12.26 -3.30 6.94
N PRO A 216 11.38 -4.31 7.09
CA PRO A 216 9.93 -4.09 7.15
C PRO A 216 9.52 -3.06 8.21
N THR A 217 8.59 -2.18 7.86
CA THR A 217 8.12 -1.06 8.70
C THR A 217 7.65 -1.51 10.10
N ALA A 218 7.13 -2.74 10.23
CA ALA A 218 6.69 -3.28 11.51
C ALA A 218 7.80 -3.31 12.57
N TYR A 219 9.03 -3.66 12.17
CA TYR A 219 10.18 -3.66 13.09
C TYR A 219 10.65 -2.23 13.38
N ILE A 220 10.62 -1.36 12.37
CA ILE A 220 11.00 0.05 12.51
C ILE A 220 10.04 0.78 13.46
N GLU A 221 8.73 0.58 13.34
CA GLU A 221 7.74 1.23 14.20
C GLU A 221 7.96 0.92 15.69
N ASN A 222 8.26 -0.34 16.01
CA ASN A 222 8.54 -0.74 17.38
C ASN A 222 9.85 -0.11 17.89
N ALA A 223 10.94 -0.21 17.14
CA ALA A 223 12.23 0.35 17.51
C ALA A 223 12.18 1.89 17.67
N VAL A 224 11.48 2.60 16.76
CA VAL A 224 11.27 4.05 16.87
C VAL A 224 10.46 4.41 18.11
N ASN A 225 9.41 3.64 18.43
CA ASN A 225 8.63 3.89 19.65
C ASN A 225 9.49 3.68 20.92
N ASP A 226 10.36 2.69 20.95
CA ASP A 226 11.28 2.48 22.08
C ASP A 226 12.29 3.63 22.19
N LEU A 227 12.87 4.07 21.07
CA LEU A 227 13.79 5.21 21.05
C LEU A 227 13.12 6.53 21.48
N ILE A 228 11.83 6.71 21.15
CA ILE A 228 11.06 7.89 21.61
C ILE A 228 10.79 7.82 23.11
N LYS A 229 10.39 6.65 23.63
CA LYS A 229 10.16 6.44 25.07
C LYS A 229 11.42 6.69 25.91
N SER A 230 12.57 6.43 25.31
CA SER A 230 13.88 6.61 25.95
C SER A 230 14.52 7.96 25.65
N GLU A 231 13.75 8.89 25.06
CA GLU A 231 14.17 10.26 24.77
C GLU A 231 15.35 10.39 23.79
N LEU A 232 15.68 9.31 23.04
CA LEU A 232 16.70 9.34 21.99
C LEU A 232 16.15 9.84 20.65
N MET A 233 14.83 9.85 20.50
CA MET A 233 14.13 10.40 19.36
C MET A 233 12.94 11.26 19.78
N GLN A 234 12.60 12.24 18.95
CA GLN A 234 11.41 13.08 19.12
C GLN A 234 10.43 12.86 17.97
N ARG A 235 9.14 12.74 18.30
CA ARG A 235 8.08 12.65 17.29
C ARG A 235 7.66 14.06 16.82
N LYS A 236 7.56 14.24 15.50
CA LYS A 236 7.03 15.44 14.85
C LYS A 236 5.93 15.06 13.87
N GLY A 237 4.67 14.99 14.34
CA GLY A 237 3.55 14.48 13.56
C GLY A 237 3.67 12.99 13.28
N ASP A 238 3.71 12.60 11.99
CA ASP A 238 3.95 11.23 11.53
C ASP A 238 5.43 10.88 11.32
N LYS A 239 6.32 11.87 11.54
CA LYS A 239 7.77 11.74 11.41
C LYS A 239 8.45 11.65 12.77
N ALA A 240 9.66 11.13 12.78
CA ALA A 240 10.56 11.12 13.93
C ALA A 240 11.93 11.68 13.54
N VAL A 241 12.61 12.27 14.49
CA VAL A 241 13.97 12.82 14.34
C VAL A 241 14.79 12.41 15.53
N SER A 242 16.07 12.08 15.33
CA SER A 242 17.00 11.79 16.40
C SER A 242 17.18 13.03 17.27
N TYR A 243 17.06 12.85 18.57
CA TYR A 243 17.31 13.90 19.54
C TYR A 243 18.80 13.87 19.90
N THR A 244 19.61 14.44 19.04
CA THR A 244 21.02 14.62 19.34
C THR A 244 21.23 16.10 19.68
N HIS A 245 21.36 16.41 20.96
CA HIS A 245 22.12 17.55 21.38
C HIS A 245 23.60 17.22 21.16
N LEU A 246 24.05 17.37 19.91
CA LEU A 246 25.46 17.57 19.68
C LEU A 246 25.72 19.06 19.90
N THR A 247 26.14 19.41 21.09
CA THR A 247 26.86 20.65 21.37
C THR A 247 28.27 20.51 20.85
#